data_0f1ff2f80d5ed679d57b129b6152dbea
#
_entry.id   0f1ff2f80d5ed679d57b129b6152dbea
#
_cell.length_a   1.000
_cell.length_b   1.000
_cell.length_c   1.000
_cell.angle_alpha   90.00
_cell.angle_beta   90.00
_cell.angle_gamma   90.00
#
_symmetry.space_group_name_H-M   'P 1'
#
loop_
_entity.id
_entity.type
_entity.pdbx_description
1 polymer ?
#
loop_
_entity_poly.entity_id
_entity_poly.type
_entity_poly.pdbx_seq_one_letter_code
_entity_poly.pdbx_strand_id
1 'polypeptide(L)'
;KKLINAAGVYADFINNMLSSKKFKITPRIGEYYLLDKVQGYLTDSVIFQCPTEMGKGILVSKTAHGNIIVGPTASDVDNKDDVGNTQAGLDTVRQFATKSIKDINFRDNIRNFAGLRAEADTGDFILGEAEDVKGLFNIAGTKSPGLTSAPAMAIDLAKMIIESFGGVKEKANFIQNKRMIHFITLSPEEKAEVIKKDPRYGRIICRCENITEGEIVDAIHRKCGGRTLNGIKRRVRPGAGRCQGGFCGPRVQEILARELGEDLEEIVMEQKDSYILTGKTK
;
A
#
# COMPACT_ATOMS: atom_id res chain seq x y z
N LYS A 1 -6.26 -29.56 6.76
CA LYS A 1 -5.54 -28.32 6.46
C LYS A 1 -6.19 -27.65 5.26
N LYS A 2 -6.17 -26.32 5.20
CA LYS A 2 -6.71 -25.52 4.10
C LYS A 2 -5.62 -24.57 3.61
N LEU A 3 -5.61 -24.29 2.31
CA LEU A 3 -4.74 -23.31 1.66
C LEU A 3 -5.60 -22.18 1.11
N ILE A 4 -5.25 -20.94 1.46
CA ILE A 4 -5.90 -19.74 0.94
C ILE A 4 -4.90 -19.05 0.01
N ASN A 5 -5.25 -18.99 -1.27
CA ASN A 5 -4.48 -18.34 -2.30
C ASN A 5 -4.97 -16.91 -2.50
N ALA A 6 -4.24 -15.95 -1.98
CA ALA A 6 -4.48 -14.50 -2.14
C ALA A 6 -3.22 -13.81 -2.70
N ALA A 7 -2.54 -14.47 -3.65
CA ALA A 7 -1.21 -14.09 -4.12
C ALA A 7 -1.19 -13.00 -5.20
N GLY A 8 -2.32 -12.30 -5.43
CA GLY A 8 -2.38 -11.18 -6.36
C GLY A 8 -1.99 -11.59 -7.78
N VAL A 9 -0.99 -10.94 -8.36
CA VAL A 9 -0.52 -11.25 -9.73
C VAL A 9 0.07 -12.65 -9.88
N TYR A 10 0.42 -13.32 -8.78
CA TYR A 10 0.94 -14.69 -8.76
C TYR A 10 -0.11 -15.76 -8.38
N ALA A 11 -1.38 -15.39 -8.27
CA ALA A 11 -2.42 -16.32 -7.85
C ALA A 11 -2.60 -17.50 -8.82
N ASP A 12 -2.38 -17.30 -10.10
CA ASP A 12 -2.40 -18.34 -11.12
C ASP A 12 -1.30 -19.40 -10.90
N PHE A 13 -0.09 -18.99 -10.51
CA PHE A 13 0.99 -19.92 -10.19
C PHE A 13 0.59 -20.87 -9.07
N ILE A 14 0.06 -20.33 -7.96
CA ILE A 14 -0.34 -21.15 -6.81
C ILE A 14 -1.49 -22.10 -7.17
N ASN A 15 -2.52 -21.59 -7.83
CA ASN A 15 -3.64 -22.42 -8.26
C ASN A 15 -3.17 -23.53 -9.22
N ASN A 16 -2.36 -23.14 -10.21
CA ASN A 16 -1.95 -24.01 -11.28
C ASN A 16 -0.94 -25.11 -10.87
N MET A 17 -0.34 -25.00 -9.67
CA MET A 17 0.43 -26.09 -9.06
C MET A 17 -0.46 -27.24 -8.58
N LEU A 18 -1.69 -26.95 -8.15
CA LEU A 18 -2.53 -27.89 -7.41
C LEU A 18 -3.78 -28.31 -8.19
N SER A 19 -4.42 -27.38 -8.90
CA SER A 19 -5.69 -27.58 -9.61
C SER A 19 -5.46 -27.94 -11.10
N SER A 20 -6.31 -28.76 -11.66
CA SER A 20 -6.39 -28.99 -13.12
C SER A 20 -7.20 -27.88 -13.82
N LYS A 21 -8.06 -27.19 -13.07
CA LYS A 21 -8.80 -26.01 -13.54
C LYS A 21 -7.88 -24.79 -13.48
N LYS A 22 -7.21 -24.55 -14.60
CA LYS A 22 -6.23 -23.46 -14.72
C LYS A 22 -6.91 -22.13 -14.99
N PHE A 23 -6.31 -21.05 -14.51
CA PHE A 23 -6.57 -19.69 -14.97
C PHE A 23 -5.24 -18.94 -15.15
N LYS A 24 -5.29 -17.82 -15.83
CA LYS A 24 -4.12 -16.97 -16.08
C LYS A 24 -4.38 -15.57 -15.51
N ILE A 25 -3.36 -15.03 -14.84
CA ILE A 25 -3.35 -13.63 -14.41
C ILE A 25 -2.38 -12.85 -15.29
N THR A 26 -2.91 -11.88 -16.02
CA THR A 26 -2.12 -10.92 -16.79
C THR A 26 -1.90 -9.67 -15.94
N PRO A 27 -0.66 -9.30 -15.64
CA PRO A 27 -0.39 -8.06 -14.91
C PRO A 27 -0.67 -6.86 -15.80
N ARG A 28 -1.50 -5.92 -15.31
CA ARG A 28 -1.81 -4.66 -16.00
C ARG A 28 -1.23 -3.50 -15.21
N ILE A 29 -0.17 -2.88 -15.74
CA ILE A 29 0.52 -1.79 -15.10
C ILE A 29 -0.31 -0.51 -15.14
N GLY A 30 -0.24 0.25 -14.05
CA GLY A 30 -0.77 1.60 -13.95
C GLY A 30 0.24 2.53 -13.34
N GLU A 31 0.61 3.56 -14.08
CA GLU A 31 1.62 4.55 -13.71
C GLU A 31 0.95 5.84 -13.22
N TYR A 32 1.55 6.48 -12.22
CA TYR A 32 0.94 7.61 -11.53
C TYR A 32 1.92 8.74 -11.24
N TYR A 33 1.39 9.97 -11.19
CA TYR A 33 1.97 11.09 -10.47
C TYR A 33 1.33 11.23 -9.10
N LEU A 34 2.13 11.55 -8.09
CA LEU A 34 1.68 12.02 -6.79
C LEU A 34 2.15 13.46 -6.61
N LEU A 35 1.20 14.40 -6.62
CA LEU A 35 1.49 15.82 -6.47
C LEU A 35 1.42 16.21 -4.99
N ASP A 36 2.16 17.27 -4.66
CA ASP A 36 2.19 17.83 -3.31
C ASP A 36 0.82 18.33 -2.86
N LYS A 37 0.61 18.42 -1.55
CA LYS A 37 -0.62 18.92 -0.90
C LYS A 37 -0.97 20.36 -1.30
N VAL A 38 0.00 21.14 -1.78
CA VAL A 38 -0.26 22.49 -2.31
C VAL A 38 -1.23 22.48 -3.49
N GLN A 39 -1.34 21.38 -4.22
CA GLN A 39 -2.32 21.17 -5.28
C GLN A 39 -3.69 20.66 -4.76
N GLY A 40 -3.82 20.40 -3.47
CA GLY A 40 -5.03 19.80 -2.87
C GLY A 40 -6.32 20.61 -3.05
N TYR A 41 -6.22 21.84 -3.52
CA TYR A 41 -7.36 22.70 -3.86
C TYR A 41 -8.01 22.38 -5.21
N LEU A 42 -7.33 21.62 -6.07
CA LEU A 42 -7.80 21.35 -7.44
C LEU A 42 -9.13 20.61 -7.49
N THR A 43 -9.38 19.72 -6.55
CA THR A 43 -10.64 18.98 -6.47
C THR A 43 -10.82 18.34 -5.11
N ASP A 44 -12.07 18.22 -4.65
CA ASP A 44 -12.46 17.39 -3.50
C ASP A 44 -13.14 16.07 -3.94
N SER A 45 -13.21 15.84 -5.25
CA SER A 45 -13.87 14.68 -5.86
C SER A 45 -12.88 13.82 -6.62
N VAL A 46 -13.29 12.58 -6.93
CA VAL A 46 -12.59 11.73 -7.90
C VAL A 46 -13.14 12.05 -9.29
N ILE A 47 -12.30 12.64 -10.14
CA ILE A 47 -12.68 13.02 -11.50
C ILE A 47 -12.31 11.90 -12.45
N PHE A 48 -13.30 11.32 -13.12
CA PHE A 48 -13.16 10.33 -14.17
C PHE A 48 -13.35 10.98 -15.54
N GLN A 49 -12.62 10.48 -16.52
CA GLN A 49 -12.93 10.76 -17.94
C GLN A 49 -14.05 9.84 -18.42
N CYS A 50 -14.64 10.16 -19.58
CA CYS A 50 -15.55 9.22 -20.23
C CYS A 50 -14.82 7.91 -20.51
N PRO A 51 -15.44 6.75 -20.26
CA PRO A 51 -14.83 5.46 -20.52
C PRO A 51 -14.44 5.30 -22.01
N THR A 52 -13.33 4.62 -22.22
CA THR A 52 -12.86 4.18 -23.53
C THR A 52 -12.76 2.66 -23.55
N GLU A 53 -12.43 2.05 -24.69
CA GLU A 53 -12.17 0.62 -24.78
C GLU A 53 -11.06 0.16 -23.82
N MET A 54 -10.10 1.03 -23.50
CA MET A 54 -9.02 0.78 -22.53
C MET A 54 -9.43 1.00 -21.06
N GLY A 55 -10.71 1.33 -20.77
CA GLY A 55 -11.26 1.49 -19.45
C GLY A 55 -11.61 2.93 -19.06
N LYS A 56 -11.51 3.23 -17.76
CA LYS A 56 -12.02 4.49 -17.16
C LYS A 56 -11.18 5.75 -17.42
N GLY A 57 -10.10 5.63 -18.20
CA GLY A 57 -9.19 6.75 -18.49
C GLY A 57 -8.32 7.18 -17.30
N ILE A 58 -7.68 8.34 -17.46
CA ILE A 58 -6.82 8.93 -16.43
C ILE A 58 -7.68 9.67 -15.42
N LEU A 59 -7.51 9.34 -14.14
CA LEU A 59 -8.21 9.98 -13.03
C LEU A 59 -7.37 11.12 -12.45
N VAL A 60 -8.07 12.12 -11.91
CA VAL A 60 -7.49 13.12 -11.00
C VAL A 60 -8.28 13.06 -9.70
N SER A 61 -7.60 12.82 -8.59
CA SER A 61 -8.26 12.63 -7.30
C SER A 61 -7.42 13.17 -6.14
N LYS A 62 -8.12 13.76 -5.17
CA LYS A 62 -7.52 14.10 -3.89
C LYS A 62 -7.37 12.83 -3.04
N THR A 63 -6.23 12.65 -2.42
CA THR A 63 -6.01 11.58 -1.46
C THR A 63 -6.51 11.96 -0.08
N ALA A 64 -6.71 10.97 0.81
CA ALA A 64 -7.09 11.20 2.21
C ALA A 64 -6.10 12.11 2.99
N HIS A 65 -4.89 12.28 2.48
CA HIS A 65 -3.85 13.11 3.09
C HIS A 65 -3.66 14.46 2.40
N GLY A 66 -4.55 14.81 1.46
CA GLY A 66 -4.56 16.11 0.78
C GLY A 66 -3.66 16.23 -0.45
N ASN A 67 -2.91 15.21 -0.80
CA ASN A 67 -2.17 15.16 -2.06
C ASN A 67 -3.12 14.95 -3.25
N ILE A 68 -2.71 15.33 -4.45
CA ILE A 68 -3.39 14.94 -5.68
C ILE A 68 -2.69 13.77 -6.32
N ILE A 69 -3.44 12.70 -6.60
CA ILE A 69 -2.97 11.56 -7.40
C ILE A 69 -3.54 11.67 -8.80
N VAL A 70 -2.68 11.46 -9.80
CA VAL A 70 -3.03 11.55 -11.23
C VAL A 70 -2.60 10.26 -11.92
N GLY A 71 -3.53 9.62 -12.60
CA GLY A 71 -3.34 8.30 -13.21
C GLY A 71 -4.57 7.42 -13.03
N PRO A 72 -4.48 6.12 -13.32
CA PRO A 72 -3.33 5.38 -13.88
C PRO A 72 -3.34 5.33 -15.42
N THR A 73 -2.22 4.88 -15.98
CA THR A 73 -2.21 4.22 -17.28
C THR A 73 -2.84 2.83 -17.19
N ALA A 74 -3.04 2.17 -18.34
CA ALA A 74 -3.54 0.79 -18.40
C ALA A 74 -2.87 0.07 -19.56
N SER A 75 -1.80 -0.68 -19.28
CA SER A 75 -1.06 -1.47 -20.25
C SER A 75 -0.76 -2.84 -19.69
N ASP A 76 -0.97 -3.88 -20.48
CA ASP A 76 -0.60 -5.23 -20.08
C ASP A 76 0.91 -5.40 -20.23
N VAL A 77 1.53 -6.11 -19.30
CA VAL A 77 2.95 -6.42 -19.27
C VAL A 77 3.15 -7.90 -18.99
N ASP A 78 4.29 -8.45 -19.43
CA ASP A 78 4.58 -9.87 -19.24
C ASP A 78 5.21 -10.16 -17.89
N ASN A 79 6.04 -9.22 -17.41
CA ASN A 79 6.77 -9.40 -16.16
C ASN A 79 5.89 -9.00 -14.97
N LYS A 80 5.62 -9.96 -14.09
CA LYS A 80 4.82 -9.78 -12.86
C LYS A 80 5.53 -8.99 -11.76
N ASP A 81 6.79 -8.65 -11.95
CA ASP A 81 7.58 -7.81 -11.02
C ASP A 81 7.88 -6.42 -11.56
N ASP A 82 7.46 -6.12 -12.80
CA ASP A 82 7.70 -4.80 -13.39
C ASP A 82 6.76 -3.75 -12.81
N VAL A 83 7.31 -2.92 -11.93
CA VAL A 83 6.65 -1.76 -11.31
C VAL A 83 7.37 -0.46 -11.68
N GLY A 84 8.12 -0.46 -12.78
CA GLY A 84 8.81 0.71 -13.31
C GLY A 84 7.85 1.72 -13.92
N ASN A 85 8.22 3.00 -13.85
CA ASN A 85 7.58 4.05 -14.63
C ASN A 85 8.30 4.23 -15.96
N THR A 86 7.54 4.50 -17.01
CA THR A 86 8.07 4.87 -18.32
C THR A 86 7.80 6.33 -18.63
N GLN A 87 8.69 6.96 -19.42
CA GLN A 87 8.45 8.32 -19.87
C GLN A 87 7.15 8.42 -20.67
N ALA A 88 6.92 7.48 -21.59
CA ALA A 88 5.72 7.44 -22.41
C ALA A 88 4.43 7.31 -21.59
N GLY A 89 4.44 6.46 -20.55
CA GLY A 89 3.30 6.30 -19.65
C GLY A 89 3.03 7.58 -18.85
N LEU A 90 4.05 8.19 -18.30
CA LEU A 90 3.93 9.45 -17.57
C LEU A 90 3.48 10.61 -18.49
N ASP A 91 3.97 10.69 -19.72
CA ASP A 91 3.50 11.70 -20.69
C ASP A 91 2.03 11.48 -21.05
N THR A 92 1.61 10.22 -21.20
CA THR A 92 0.20 9.87 -21.40
C THR A 92 -0.67 10.36 -20.24
N VAL A 93 -0.25 10.07 -19.00
CA VAL A 93 -0.96 10.55 -17.81
C VAL A 93 -1.09 12.07 -17.83
N ARG A 94 0.00 12.79 -18.10
CA ARG A 94 0.01 14.24 -18.16
C ARG A 94 -0.93 14.79 -19.23
N GLN A 95 -0.86 14.25 -20.45
CA GLN A 95 -1.66 14.68 -21.58
C GLN A 95 -3.16 14.54 -21.32
N PHE A 96 -3.56 13.37 -20.77
CA PHE A 96 -4.98 13.08 -20.56
C PHE A 96 -5.53 13.77 -19.29
N ALA A 97 -4.76 13.91 -18.22
CA ALA A 97 -5.19 14.58 -17.00
C ALA A 97 -5.55 16.05 -17.25
N THR A 98 -4.80 16.75 -18.11
CA THR A 98 -5.07 18.16 -18.46
C THR A 98 -6.38 18.37 -19.25
N LYS A 99 -6.98 17.30 -19.79
CA LYS A 99 -8.32 17.34 -20.35
C LYS A 99 -9.39 17.46 -19.27
N SER A 100 -9.15 16.92 -18.09
CA SER A 100 -10.07 17.00 -16.94
C SER A 100 -9.85 18.26 -16.12
N ILE A 101 -8.61 18.61 -15.83
CA ILE A 101 -8.22 19.82 -15.08
C ILE A 101 -7.03 20.47 -15.79
N LYS A 102 -7.23 21.68 -16.34
CA LYS A 102 -6.21 22.38 -17.13
C LYS A 102 -5.02 22.87 -16.30
N ASP A 103 -5.25 23.28 -15.07
CA ASP A 103 -4.29 24.01 -14.24
C ASP A 103 -3.45 23.11 -13.32
N ILE A 104 -3.29 21.83 -13.69
CA ILE A 104 -2.43 20.91 -12.94
C ILE A 104 -0.98 21.33 -13.11
N ASN A 105 -0.31 21.67 -12.00
CA ASN A 105 1.10 21.98 -12.01
C ASN A 105 1.95 20.72 -11.72
N PHE A 106 2.43 20.04 -12.73
CA PHE A 106 3.26 18.85 -12.59
C PHE A 106 4.67 19.11 -12.02
N ARG A 107 5.10 20.38 -11.83
CA ARG A 107 6.33 20.72 -11.10
C ARG A 107 6.22 20.44 -9.61
N ASP A 108 5.00 20.36 -9.08
CA ASP A 108 4.73 19.96 -7.70
C ASP A 108 4.68 18.43 -7.52
N ASN A 109 5.15 17.67 -8.51
CA ASN A 109 5.28 16.23 -8.39
C ASN A 109 6.31 15.87 -7.32
N ILE A 110 5.90 15.08 -6.34
CA ILE A 110 6.77 14.61 -5.25
C ILE A 110 7.19 13.16 -5.44
N ARG A 111 6.45 12.39 -6.26
CA ARG A 111 6.76 10.99 -6.52
C ARG A 111 6.02 10.48 -7.75
N ASN A 112 6.70 9.64 -8.54
CA ASN A 112 6.09 8.73 -9.50
C ASN A 112 6.11 7.32 -8.95
N PHE A 113 5.09 6.53 -9.28
CA PHE A 113 5.05 5.12 -8.96
C PHE A 113 4.15 4.37 -9.93
N ALA A 114 4.36 3.08 -10.02
CA ALA A 114 3.50 2.19 -10.77
C ALA A 114 3.06 1.01 -9.90
N GLY A 115 2.00 0.34 -10.30
CA GLY A 115 1.51 -0.85 -9.66
C GLY A 115 0.82 -1.77 -10.67
N LEU A 116 0.84 -3.06 -10.37
CA LEU A 116 0.26 -4.09 -11.22
C LEU A 116 -1.12 -4.47 -10.70
N ARG A 117 -2.11 -4.45 -11.59
CA ARG A 117 -3.44 -5.00 -11.36
C ARG A 117 -3.46 -6.45 -11.85
N ALA A 118 -4.05 -7.34 -11.05
CA ALA A 118 -4.20 -8.75 -11.37
C ALA A 118 -5.44 -8.94 -12.25
N GLU A 119 -5.26 -8.94 -13.58
CA GLU A 119 -6.35 -9.16 -14.56
C GLU A 119 -6.48 -10.66 -14.82
N ALA A 120 -7.60 -11.27 -14.42
CA ALA A 120 -7.86 -12.67 -14.69
C ALA A 120 -8.44 -12.85 -16.10
N ASP A 121 -8.08 -13.95 -16.76
CA ASP A 121 -8.63 -14.35 -18.08
C ASP A 121 -10.13 -14.67 -18.02
N THR A 122 -10.68 -14.92 -16.83
CA THR A 122 -12.13 -15.04 -16.57
C THR A 122 -12.88 -13.71 -16.68
N GLY A 123 -12.18 -12.59 -16.68
CA GLY A 123 -12.75 -11.24 -16.73
C GLY A 123 -13.33 -10.74 -15.41
N ASP A 124 -13.50 -11.59 -14.40
CA ASP A 124 -14.06 -11.27 -13.08
C ASP A 124 -13.19 -11.84 -11.95
N PHE A 125 -13.55 -11.50 -10.71
CA PHE A 125 -12.91 -12.03 -9.50
C PHE A 125 -13.12 -13.53 -9.38
N ILE A 126 -12.09 -14.24 -8.97
CA ILE A 126 -12.15 -15.68 -8.67
C ILE A 126 -12.19 -15.81 -7.15
N LEU A 127 -13.37 -16.18 -6.61
CA LEU A 127 -13.61 -16.28 -5.18
C LEU A 127 -14.25 -17.62 -4.83
N GLY A 128 -13.59 -18.42 -3.99
CA GLY A 128 -14.15 -19.68 -3.48
C GLY A 128 -13.20 -20.85 -3.48
N GLU A 129 -13.74 -22.03 -3.12
CA GLU A 129 -12.99 -23.29 -3.17
C GLU A 129 -12.81 -23.74 -4.62
N ALA A 130 -11.62 -24.24 -4.95
CA ALA A 130 -11.35 -24.81 -6.28
C ALA A 130 -12.22 -26.06 -6.50
N GLU A 131 -12.83 -26.18 -7.70
CA GLU A 131 -13.80 -27.24 -8.00
C GLU A 131 -13.24 -28.66 -7.85
N ASP A 132 -11.98 -28.82 -8.21
CA ASP A 132 -11.28 -30.13 -8.29
C ASP A 132 -10.31 -30.37 -7.13
N VAL A 133 -10.09 -29.40 -6.24
CA VAL A 133 -9.13 -29.51 -5.14
C VAL A 133 -9.76 -29.05 -3.82
N LYS A 134 -10.25 -29.98 -3.03
CA LYS A 134 -10.82 -29.69 -1.72
C LYS A 134 -9.79 -29.07 -0.79
N GLY A 135 -10.12 -27.92 -0.21
CA GLY A 135 -9.29 -27.19 0.72
C GLY A 135 -8.37 -26.18 0.08
N LEU A 136 -8.41 -26.00 -1.24
CA LEU A 136 -7.80 -24.89 -1.94
C LEU A 136 -8.85 -23.80 -2.15
N PHE A 137 -8.66 -22.65 -1.51
CA PHE A 137 -9.53 -21.49 -1.66
C PHE A 137 -8.79 -20.38 -2.38
N ASN A 138 -9.40 -19.84 -3.45
CA ASN A 138 -8.84 -18.74 -4.22
C ASN A 138 -9.56 -17.42 -3.88
N ILE A 139 -8.80 -16.35 -3.81
CA ILE A 139 -9.24 -14.96 -3.94
C ILE A 139 -8.27 -14.28 -4.91
N ALA A 140 -8.60 -14.31 -6.20
CA ALA A 140 -7.70 -13.97 -7.29
C ALA A 140 -8.40 -13.09 -8.33
N GLY A 141 -7.64 -12.54 -9.29
CA GLY A 141 -8.19 -11.64 -10.30
C GLY A 141 -8.69 -10.32 -9.72
N THR A 142 -8.21 -9.94 -8.55
CA THR A 142 -8.69 -8.79 -7.77
C THR A 142 -8.18 -7.45 -8.31
N LYS A 143 -8.41 -7.22 -9.61
CA LYS A 143 -8.24 -5.90 -10.24
C LYS A 143 -9.17 -4.85 -9.63
N SER A 144 -9.11 -3.61 -10.11
CA SER A 144 -10.06 -2.57 -9.68
C SER A 144 -11.52 -3.02 -9.92
N PRO A 145 -12.41 -2.97 -8.90
CA PRO A 145 -12.30 -2.30 -7.59
C PRO A 145 -11.86 -3.23 -6.43
N GLY A 146 -10.90 -4.11 -6.63
CA GLY A 146 -10.48 -5.15 -5.69
C GLY A 146 -10.19 -4.67 -4.28
N LEU A 147 -9.49 -3.54 -4.11
CA LEU A 147 -9.19 -3.01 -2.78
C LEU A 147 -10.46 -2.62 -2.01
N THR A 148 -11.42 -2.00 -2.67
CA THR A 148 -12.71 -1.61 -2.06
C THR A 148 -13.57 -2.85 -1.74
N SER A 149 -13.51 -3.88 -2.59
CA SER A 149 -14.27 -5.12 -2.43
C SER A 149 -13.63 -6.11 -1.45
N ALA A 150 -12.32 -5.95 -1.16
CA ALA A 150 -11.56 -6.90 -0.36
C ALA A 150 -12.17 -7.23 1.02
N PRO A 151 -12.74 -6.28 1.80
CA PRO A 151 -13.36 -6.61 3.08
C PRO A 151 -14.56 -7.54 2.93
N ALA A 152 -15.43 -7.31 1.94
CA ALA A 152 -16.61 -8.15 1.68
C ALA A 152 -16.19 -9.55 1.21
N MET A 153 -15.26 -9.62 0.22
CA MET A 153 -14.73 -10.88 -0.26
C MET A 153 -14.04 -11.69 0.84
N ALA A 154 -13.33 -11.03 1.75
CA ALA A 154 -12.67 -11.70 2.88
C ALA A 154 -13.67 -12.29 3.86
N ILE A 155 -14.81 -11.61 4.13
CA ILE A 155 -15.89 -12.11 4.98
C ILE A 155 -16.53 -13.34 4.33
N ASP A 156 -16.85 -13.29 3.05
CA ASP A 156 -17.52 -14.39 2.36
C ASP A 156 -16.58 -15.60 2.25
N LEU A 157 -15.31 -15.38 1.92
CA LEU A 157 -14.32 -16.45 1.91
C LEU A 157 -14.13 -17.08 3.30
N ALA A 158 -14.12 -16.28 4.36
CA ALA A 158 -14.03 -16.78 5.73
C ALA A 158 -15.21 -17.66 6.09
N LYS A 159 -16.44 -17.30 5.71
CA LYS A 159 -17.64 -18.13 5.90
C LYS A 159 -17.49 -19.50 5.20
N MET A 160 -17.12 -19.50 3.91
CA MET A 160 -16.90 -20.72 3.14
C MET A 160 -15.86 -21.64 3.81
N ILE A 161 -14.77 -21.06 4.31
CA ILE A 161 -13.72 -21.81 5.01
C ILE A 161 -14.23 -22.39 6.31
N ILE A 162 -14.97 -21.62 7.13
CA ILE A 162 -15.58 -22.08 8.38
C ILE A 162 -16.54 -23.25 8.13
N GLU A 163 -17.40 -23.13 7.14
CA GLU A 163 -18.32 -24.19 6.71
C GLU A 163 -17.58 -25.46 6.29
N SER A 164 -16.47 -25.31 5.55
CA SER A 164 -15.63 -26.44 5.11
C SER A 164 -14.95 -27.21 6.23
N PHE A 165 -14.96 -26.68 7.47
CA PHE A 165 -14.51 -27.37 8.69
C PHE A 165 -15.68 -28.00 9.49
N GLY A 166 -16.92 -27.83 9.03
CA GLY A 166 -18.11 -28.20 9.81
C GLY A 166 -18.37 -27.25 10.99
N GLY A 167 -17.89 -26.04 10.89
CA GLY A 167 -17.92 -25.01 11.94
C GLY A 167 -16.63 -24.93 12.73
N VAL A 168 -16.44 -23.83 13.42
CA VAL A 168 -15.30 -23.57 14.30
C VAL A 168 -15.76 -22.92 15.59
N LYS A 169 -15.04 -23.17 16.69
CA LYS A 169 -15.31 -22.49 17.96
C LYS A 169 -14.60 -21.14 18.00
N GLU A 170 -15.29 -20.12 18.47
CA GLU A 170 -14.68 -18.84 18.74
C GLU A 170 -13.60 -18.96 19.85
N LYS A 171 -12.56 -18.15 19.75
CA LYS A 171 -11.55 -18.07 20.81
C LYS A 171 -12.15 -17.40 22.04
N ALA A 172 -12.13 -18.05 23.19
CA ALA A 172 -12.62 -17.49 24.45
C ALA A 172 -11.89 -16.17 24.82
N ASN A 173 -10.60 -16.06 24.49
CA ASN A 173 -9.76 -14.91 24.80
C ASN A 173 -9.23 -14.28 23.49
N PHE A 174 -10.13 -13.80 22.63
CA PHE A 174 -9.72 -13.05 21.44
C PHE A 174 -9.21 -11.67 21.82
N ILE A 175 -7.93 -11.40 21.54
CA ILE A 175 -7.32 -10.09 21.76
C ILE A 175 -7.37 -9.32 20.45
N GLN A 176 -8.23 -8.30 20.39
CA GLN A 176 -8.25 -7.37 19.29
C GLN A 176 -7.01 -6.46 19.34
N ASN A 177 -6.35 -6.28 18.19
CA ASN A 177 -5.24 -5.34 18.11
C ASN A 177 -5.72 -3.92 18.42
N LYS A 178 -5.01 -3.23 19.34
CA LYS A 178 -5.27 -1.81 19.60
C LYS A 178 -4.95 -0.99 18.34
N ARG A 179 -5.79 0.00 18.04
CA ARG A 179 -5.50 0.98 16.99
C ARG A 179 -4.23 1.74 17.33
N MET A 180 -3.49 2.13 16.31
CA MET A 180 -2.35 3.02 16.48
C MET A 180 -2.84 4.42 16.89
N ILE A 181 -2.05 5.08 17.73
CA ILE A 181 -2.26 6.49 18.02
C ILE A 181 -1.82 7.28 16.79
N HIS A 182 -2.71 8.08 16.24
CA HIS A 182 -2.40 9.07 15.21
C HIS A 182 -2.31 10.44 15.90
N PHE A 183 -1.12 10.80 16.32
CA PHE A 183 -0.88 11.96 17.17
C PHE A 183 -1.43 13.27 16.59
N ILE A 184 -1.37 13.44 15.27
CA ILE A 184 -1.89 14.64 14.60
C ILE A 184 -3.40 14.84 14.77
N THR A 185 -4.17 13.76 14.95
CA THR A 185 -5.64 13.83 15.04
C THR A 185 -6.14 14.06 16.47
N LEU A 186 -5.26 14.04 17.46
CA LEU A 186 -5.61 14.24 18.88
C LEU A 186 -5.83 15.71 19.21
N SER A 187 -6.70 15.97 20.20
CA SER A 187 -6.85 17.30 20.81
C SER A 187 -5.58 17.72 21.56
N PRO A 188 -5.38 19.00 21.88
CA PRO A 188 -4.24 19.44 22.69
C PRO A 188 -4.15 18.73 24.04
N GLU A 189 -5.27 18.48 24.71
CA GLU A 189 -5.38 17.80 26.00
C GLU A 189 -4.98 16.33 25.86
N GLU A 190 -5.50 15.63 24.85
CA GLU A 190 -5.13 14.25 24.53
C GLU A 190 -3.66 14.12 24.20
N LYS A 191 -3.09 15.07 23.44
CA LYS A 191 -1.65 15.12 23.14
C LYS A 191 -0.82 15.23 24.41
N ALA A 192 -1.22 16.12 25.34
CA ALA A 192 -0.53 16.28 26.62
C ALA A 192 -0.55 14.99 27.44
N GLU A 193 -1.69 14.30 27.51
CA GLU A 193 -1.81 13.02 28.21
C GLU A 193 -0.98 11.90 27.58
N VAL A 194 -0.93 11.83 26.25
CA VAL A 194 -0.12 10.85 25.54
C VAL A 194 1.37 11.11 25.77
N ILE A 195 1.82 12.37 25.70
CA ILE A 195 3.22 12.76 25.96
C ILE A 195 3.60 12.47 27.42
N LYS A 196 2.71 12.70 28.37
CA LYS A 196 2.95 12.38 29.78
C LYS A 196 3.16 10.88 30.02
N LYS A 197 2.44 10.02 29.27
CA LYS A 197 2.58 8.56 29.35
C LYS A 197 3.84 8.06 28.64
N ASP A 198 4.16 8.65 27.51
CA ASP A 198 5.33 8.33 26.70
C ASP A 198 5.92 9.59 26.05
N PRO A 199 7.02 10.14 26.63
CA PRO A 199 7.64 11.38 26.15
C PRO A 199 8.09 11.35 24.67
N ARG A 200 8.24 10.15 24.07
CA ARG A 200 8.59 10.00 22.64
C ARG A 200 7.52 10.57 21.71
N TYR A 201 6.27 10.65 22.16
CA TYR A 201 5.20 11.32 21.40
C TYR A 201 5.35 12.86 21.36
N GLY A 202 6.15 13.45 22.23
CA GLY A 202 6.51 14.88 22.17
C GLY A 202 7.60 15.22 21.16
N ARG A 203 8.22 14.22 20.52
CA ARG A 203 9.34 14.39 19.60
C ARG A 203 8.93 14.17 18.15
N ILE A 204 8.77 15.26 17.39
CA ILE A 204 8.42 15.21 15.96
C ILE A 204 9.64 14.79 15.14
N ILE A 205 9.56 13.67 14.46
CA ILE A 205 10.58 13.14 13.56
C ILE A 205 10.31 13.57 12.11
N CYS A 206 9.09 13.38 11.62
CA CYS A 206 8.70 13.82 10.27
C CYS A 206 7.83 15.08 10.35
N ARG A 207 8.39 16.24 9.96
CA ARG A 207 7.66 17.52 9.99
C ARG A 207 6.60 17.63 8.92
N CYS A 208 6.83 17.04 7.73
CA CYS A 208 5.87 17.10 6.62
C CYS A 208 4.56 16.38 6.91
N GLU A 209 4.62 15.30 7.68
CA GLU A 209 3.47 14.45 8.03
C GLU A 209 3.14 14.51 9.53
N ASN A 210 3.89 15.31 10.32
CA ASN A 210 3.75 15.45 11.77
C ASN A 210 3.79 14.11 12.52
N ILE A 211 4.75 13.25 12.16
CA ILE A 211 4.91 11.94 12.80
C ILE A 211 5.91 12.03 13.95
N THR A 212 5.52 11.49 15.09
CA THR A 212 6.32 11.46 16.32
C THR A 212 7.21 10.22 16.41
N GLU A 213 8.22 10.27 17.27
CA GLU A 213 9.04 9.10 17.59
C GLU A 213 8.20 7.99 18.23
N GLY A 214 7.23 8.34 19.10
CA GLY A 214 6.34 7.37 19.72
C GLY A 214 5.53 6.55 18.72
N GLU A 215 5.00 7.18 17.66
CA GLU A 215 4.31 6.47 16.58
C GLU A 215 5.23 5.51 15.83
N ILE A 216 6.48 5.93 15.57
CA ILE A 216 7.48 5.09 14.88
C ILE A 216 7.83 3.88 15.75
N VAL A 217 8.11 4.07 17.02
CA VAL A 217 8.44 2.99 17.96
C VAL A 217 7.27 2.02 18.13
N ASP A 218 6.04 2.54 18.28
CA ASP A 218 4.85 1.67 18.32
C ASP A 218 4.72 0.84 17.02
N ALA A 219 5.00 1.44 15.85
CA ALA A 219 4.97 0.74 14.57
C ALA A 219 6.05 -0.35 14.43
N ILE A 220 7.19 -0.22 15.13
CA ILE A 220 8.26 -1.23 15.15
C ILE A 220 7.86 -2.42 16.04
N HIS A 221 7.37 -2.16 17.25
CA HIS A 221 7.14 -3.19 18.27
C HIS A 221 5.78 -3.90 18.18
N ARG A 222 4.90 -3.47 17.30
CA ARG A 222 3.62 -4.17 17.06
C ARG A 222 3.81 -5.55 16.47
N LYS A 223 2.81 -6.42 16.63
CA LYS A 223 2.71 -7.66 15.83
C LYS A 223 2.78 -7.29 14.35
N CYS A 224 3.61 -7.96 13.60
CA CYS A 224 3.95 -7.62 12.21
C CYS A 224 4.50 -6.19 12.07
N GLY A 225 5.35 -5.78 13.00
CA GLY A 225 5.97 -4.45 13.02
C GLY A 225 6.82 -4.16 11.79
N GLY A 226 7.09 -2.87 11.56
CA GLY A 226 8.00 -2.43 10.50
C GLY A 226 9.45 -2.70 10.85
N ARG A 227 10.21 -3.29 9.93
CA ARG A 227 11.64 -3.61 10.09
C ARG A 227 12.52 -2.87 9.08
N THR A 228 11.92 -2.07 8.21
CA THR A 228 12.59 -1.34 7.14
C THR A 228 12.04 0.09 7.06
N LEU A 229 12.74 1.01 6.40
CA LEU A 229 12.24 2.38 6.26
C LEU A 229 10.87 2.43 5.58
N ASN A 230 10.70 1.70 4.48
CA ASN A 230 9.43 1.63 3.80
C ASN A 230 8.37 0.87 4.62
N GLY A 231 8.79 -0.10 5.43
CA GLY A 231 7.92 -0.77 6.40
C GLY A 231 7.30 0.21 7.39
N ILE A 232 8.08 1.14 7.93
CA ILE A 232 7.61 2.22 8.81
C ILE A 232 6.78 3.24 8.03
N LYS A 233 7.26 3.67 6.83
CA LYS A 233 6.54 4.60 5.96
C LYS A 233 5.11 4.13 5.64
N ARG A 234 4.92 2.84 5.37
CA ARG A 234 3.59 2.26 5.08
C ARG A 234 2.67 2.21 6.30
N ARG A 235 3.21 2.22 7.52
CA ARG A 235 2.42 2.14 8.76
C ARG A 235 2.07 3.50 9.33
N VAL A 236 3.04 4.40 9.40
CA VAL A 236 2.89 5.71 10.07
C VAL A 236 3.37 6.90 9.24
N ARG A 237 3.73 6.69 7.97
CA ARG A 237 3.97 7.72 6.94
C ARG A 237 5.20 8.64 7.07
N PRO A 238 6.22 8.47 7.92
CA PRO A 238 7.42 9.28 7.77
C PRO A 238 8.03 9.04 6.40
N GLY A 239 8.46 10.10 5.72
CA GLY A 239 8.99 10.01 4.36
C GLY A 239 7.93 10.02 3.24
N ALA A 240 6.63 10.17 3.56
CA ALA A 240 5.57 10.27 2.56
C ALA A 240 5.27 11.70 2.09
N GLY A 241 5.79 12.72 2.78
CA GLY A 241 5.56 14.11 2.45
C GLY A 241 6.52 14.64 1.37
N ARG A 242 6.50 15.95 1.15
CA ARG A 242 7.21 16.68 0.07
C ARG A 242 8.68 16.26 -0.10
N CYS A 243 9.44 16.08 0.98
CA CYS A 243 10.86 15.76 0.91
C CYS A 243 11.16 14.27 0.69
N GLN A 244 10.13 13.41 0.65
CA GLN A 244 10.24 11.95 0.43
C GLN A 244 11.31 11.27 1.31
N GLY A 245 11.43 11.69 2.58
CA GLY A 245 12.37 11.13 3.55
C GLY A 245 13.71 11.84 3.64
N GLY A 246 13.98 12.84 2.81
CA GLY A 246 15.27 13.54 2.78
C GLY A 246 15.72 14.10 4.14
N PHE A 247 14.78 14.51 5.00
CA PHE A 247 15.09 14.98 6.35
C PHE A 247 14.83 13.95 7.45
N CYS A 248 13.73 13.20 7.35
CA CYS A 248 13.37 12.25 8.41
C CYS A 248 13.97 10.86 8.21
N GLY A 249 14.40 10.49 7.01
CA GLY A 249 14.95 9.17 6.71
C GLY A 249 16.08 8.75 7.65
N PRO A 250 17.16 9.55 7.80
CA PRO A 250 18.25 9.21 8.73
C PRO A 250 17.77 9.02 10.17
N ARG A 251 16.84 9.85 10.65
CA ARG A 251 16.28 9.71 12.00
C ARG A 251 15.44 8.44 12.17
N VAL A 252 14.67 8.08 11.15
CA VAL A 252 13.90 6.81 11.16
C VAL A 252 14.85 5.62 11.14
N GLN A 253 15.96 5.70 10.40
CA GLN A 253 16.99 4.66 10.36
C GLN A 253 17.67 4.48 11.72
N GLU A 254 18.06 5.60 12.40
CA GLU A 254 18.61 5.57 13.76
C GLU A 254 17.64 4.93 14.76
N ILE A 255 16.34 5.26 14.67
CA ILE A 255 15.32 4.69 15.54
C ILE A 255 15.16 3.20 15.27
N LEU A 256 15.11 2.78 14.00
CA LEU A 256 15.04 1.36 13.63
C LEU A 256 16.24 0.59 14.17
N ALA A 257 17.46 1.05 13.94
CA ALA A 257 18.69 0.42 14.42
C ALA A 257 18.65 0.25 15.96
N ARG A 258 18.32 1.32 16.68
CA ARG A 258 18.20 1.29 18.14
C ARG A 258 17.15 0.29 18.65
N GLU A 259 15.96 0.32 18.07
CA GLU A 259 14.83 -0.49 18.56
C GLU A 259 14.94 -1.97 18.14
N LEU A 260 15.67 -2.27 17.08
CA LEU A 260 15.91 -3.64 16.61
C LEU A 260 17.21 -4.23 17.19
N GLY A 261 18.11 -3.39 17.72
CA GLY A 261 19.44 -3.81 18.19
C GLY A 261 20.36 -4.20 17.02
N GLU A 262 20.17 -3.56 15.86
CA GLU A 262 20.94 -3.78 14.63
C GLU A 262 21.90 -2.62 14.37
N ASP A 263 22.97 -2.86 13.63
CA ASP A 263 23.86 -1.78 13.19
C ASP A 263 23.17 -0.91 12.13
N LEU A 264 23.59 0.36 12.05
CA LEU A 264 22.97 1.33 11.16
C LEU A 264 23.07 0.93 9.68
N GLU A 265 24.15 0.26 9.31
CA GLU A 265 24.40 -0.26 7.97
C GLU A 265 23.50 -1.46 7.61
N GLU A 266 22.97 -2.18 8.59
CA GLU A 266 22.08 -3.32 8.37
C GLU A 266 20.62 -2.90 8.08
N ILE A 267 20.26 -1.66 8.39
CA ILE A 267 18.92 -1.14 8.13
C ILE A 267 18.75 -0.88 6.63
N VAL A 268 17.77 -1.55 6.04
CA VAL A 268 17.47 -1.46 4.61
C VAL A 268 16.27 -0.56 4.30
N MET A 269 16.20 -0.11 3.06
CA MET A 269 15.05 0.67 2.57
C MET A 269 13.77 -0.19 2.50
N GLU A 270 13.86 -1.39 1.93
CA GLU A 270 12.70 -2.25 1.66
C GLU A 270 12.98 -3.73 1.93
N GLN A 271 13.87 -4.33 1.17
CA GLN A 271 14.21 -5.74 1.18
C GLN A 271 15.72 -5.91 1.31
N LYS A 272 16.17 -7.15 1.48
CA LYS A 272 17.58 -7.48 1.46
C LYS A 272 18.27 -6.82 0.26
N ASP A 273 19.47 -6.34 0.44
CA ASP A 273 20.31 -5.65 -0.54
C ASP A 273 19.85 -4.23 -0.94
N SER A 274 18.76 -3.68 -0.37
CA SER A 274 18.39 -2.27 -0.51
C SER A 274 19.01 -1.39 0.61
N TYR A 275 20.31 -1.53 0.82
CA TYR A 275 21.04 -0.79 1.86
C TYR A 275 21.08 0.71 1.57
N ILE A 276 21.01 1.51 2.64
CA ILE A 276 21.09 2.97 2.57
C ILE A 276 22.55 3.40 2.78
N LEU A 277 23.23 2.72 3.69
CA LEU A 277 24.63 2.91 3.98
C LEU A 277 25.41 1.68 3.53
N THR A 278 26.55 1.90 2.88
CA THR A 278 27.42 0.83 2.36
C THR A 278 28.71 0.67 3.19
N GLY A 279 28.84 1.46 4.25
CA GLY A 279 29.97 1.44 5.18
C GLY A 279 30.11 2.73 5.96
N LYS A 280 31.00 2.70 6.94
CA LYS A 280 31.36 3.89 7.73
C LYS A 280 32.28 4.81 6.93
N THR A 281 31.98 6.09 6.96
CA THR A 281 32.80 7.12 6.26
C THR A 281 33.88 7.72 7.16
N LYS A 282 33.80 7.52 8.47
CA LYS A 282 34.80 7.87 9.50
C LYS A 282 34.70 6.93 10.69
#